data_cb9312161e646ec1eddcec548ef7c33f
#
_entry.id   cb9312161e646ec1eddcec548ef7c33f
#
_cell.length_a   1.000
_cell.length_b   1.000
_cell.length_c   1.000
_cell.angle_alpha   90.00
_cell.angle_beta   90.00
_cell.angle_gamma   90.00
#
_symmetry.space_group_name_H-M   'P 1'
#
loop_
_entity.id
_entity.type
_entity.pdbx_description
1 polymer ?
#
loop_
_entity_poly.entity_id
_entity_poly.type
_entity_poly.pdbx_seq_one_letter_code
_entity_poly.pdbx_strand_id
1 'polypeptide(L)'
;MKEVSSLKREDAFYHKIMLMTGLDDGYDEWLNCYLESENPLSNIVLELACCGSDINKTISVLHSFCMEQPFDEAIVCNKVRAFFKDAYYTNRMSKEEISSTMYRLALNVGDPGDFDIHLWGSMYYLNDYCSLAKDGIIPWENFDFAEEVWEQETIHIFSLFCTE
;
A
#
# COMPACT_ATOMS: atom_id res chain seq x y z
N MET A 1 -4.92 -8.20 33.18
CA MET A 1 -4.78 -6.90 32.49
C MET A 1 -4.51 -7.19 31.01
N LYS A 2 -5.43 -6.85 30.14
CA LYS A 2 -5.13 -6.86 28.71
C LYS A 2 -4.08 -5.78 28.46
N GLU A 3 -2.93 -6.12 27.92
CA GLU A 3 -1.98 -5.15 27.42
C GLU A 3 -2.72 -4.23 26.44
N VAL A 4 -2.69 -2.93 26.74
CA VAL A 4 -3.20 -1.91 25.83
C VAL A 4 -2.28 -1.96 24.61
N SER A 5 -2.78 -2.52 23.51
CA SER A 5 -1.97 -2.63 22.30
C SER A 5 -1.70 -1.22 21.79
N SER A 6 -0.47 -0.75 21.92
CA SER A 6 -0.06 0.51 21.30
C SER A 6 -0.28 0.43 19.78
N LEU A 7 -0.71 1.53 19.18
CA LEU A 7 -0.90 1.67 17.74
C LEU A 7 0.36 1.24 16.99
N LYS A 8 0.23 0.29 16.06
CA LYS A 8 1.35 -0.26 15.31
C LYS A 8 1.77 0.68 14.18
N ARG A 9 3.08 0.87 14.04
CA ARG A 9 3.62 1.73 12.98
C ARG A 9 3.39 1.18 11.58
N GLU A 10 3.39 -0.12 11.42
CA GLU A 10 3.06 -0.81 10.16
C GLU A 10 1.65 -0.47 9.69
N ASP A 11 0.68 -0.48 10.60
CA ASP A 11 -0.70 -0.11 10.29
C ASP A 11 -0.83 1.39 9.98
N ALA A 12 -0.17 2.22 10.77
CA ALA A 12 -0.14 3.67 10.54
C ALA A 12 0.49 4.02 9.18
N PHE A 13 1.61 3.37 8.82
CA PHE A 13 2.25 3.58 7.53
C PHE A 13 1.38 3.08 6.37
N TYR A 14 0.75 1.92 6.52
CA TYR A 14 -0.19 1.41 5.55
C TYR A 14 -1.33 2.40 5.28
N HIS A 15 -2.02 2.86 6.32
CA HIS A 15 -3.10 3.85 6.16
C HIS A 15 -2.60 5.18 5.60
N LYS A 16 -1.39 5.62 5.98
CA LYS A 16 -0.78 6.82 5.41
C LYS A 16 -0.65 6.72 3.89
N ILE A 17 -0.02 5.68 3.37
CA ILE A 17 0.20 5.54 1.91
C ILE A 17 -1.11 5.30 1.15
N MET A 18 -2.07 4.61 1.74
CA MET A 18 -3.40 4.44 1.16
C MET A 18 -4.12 5.78 1.03
N LEU A 19 -4.17 6.58 2.09
CA LEU A 19 -4.77 7.92 2.06
C LEU A 19 -4.06 8.86 1.07
N MET A 20 -2.73 8.84 1.01
CA MET A 20 -1.95 9.62 0.03
C MET A 20 -2.28 9.23 -1.42
N THR A 21 -2.65 7.98 -1.65
CA THR A 21 -3.02 7.47 -2.97
C THR A 21 -4.51 7.70 -3.30
N GLY A 22 -5.28 8.20 -2.35
CA GLY A 22 -6.72 8.42 -2.49
C GLY A 22 -7.53 7.13 -2.31
N LEU A 23 -6.96 6.14 -1.62
CA LEU A 23 -7.62 4.89 -1.28
C LEU A 23 -8.09 4.95 0.18
N ASP A 24 -9.27 4.42 0.42
CA ASP A 24 -9.76 4.17 1.77
C ASP A 24 -9.91 2.67 1.96
N ASP A 25 -9.18 2.13 2.91
CA ASP A 25 -9.27 0.72 3.31
C ASP A 25 -9.51 0.62 4.82
N GLY A 26 -10.64 1.15 5.26
CA GLY A 26 -11.11 1.03 6.63
C GLY A 26 -10.31 1.85 7.64
N TYR A 27 -9.82 3.04 7.26
CA TYR A 27 -9.09 3.92 8.18
C TYR A 27 -9.93 4.31 9.40
N ASP A 28 -11.19 4.69 9.20
CA ASP A 28 -12.08 5.12 10.28
C ASP A 28 -12.38 3.95 11.23
N GLU A 29 -12.64 2.76 10.71
CA GLU A 29 -12.87 1.56 11.51
C GLU A 29 -11.61 1.18 12.31
N TRP A 30 -10.44 1.27 11.67
CA TRP A 30 -9.16 1.03 12.32
C TRP A 30 -8.92 2.01 13.49
N LEU A 31 -9.13 3.31 13.27
CA LEU A 31 -8.97 4.32 14.33
C LEU A 31 -10.00 4.12 15.45
N ASN A 32 -11.25 3.82 15.12
CA ASN A 32 -12.30 3.57 16.09
C ASN A 32 -12.00 2.38 17.00
N CYS A 33 -11.36 1.31 16.49
CA CYS A 33 -10.92 0.21 17.34
C CYS A 33 -10.00 0.66 18.48
N TYR A 34 -9.09 1.61 18.23
CA TYR A 34 -8.21 2.16 19.27
C TYR A 34 -8.97 3.11 20.19
N LEU A 35 -9.87 3.95 19.67
CA LEU A 35 -10.68 4.84 20.49
C LEU A 35 -11.56 4.09 21.49
N GLU A 36 -12.02 2.90 21.12
CA GLU A 36 -12.88 2.07 21.96
C GLU A 36 -12.08 1.19 22.96
N SER A 37 -10.86 0.78 22.59
CA SER A 37 -10.10 -0.23 23.34
C SER A 37 -9.04 0.36 24.26
N GLU A 38 -8.51 1.55 23.97
CA GLU A 38 -7.46 2.18 24.77
C GLU A 38 -8.04 3.01 25.92
N ASN A 39 -7.54 2.78 27.15
CA ASN A 39 -7.86 3.61 28.31
C ASN A 39 -6.65 3.66 29.27
N PRO A 40 -5.99 4.80 29.44
CA PRO A 40 -6.23 6.07 28.75
C PRO A 40 -5.81 6.01 27.27
N LEU A 41 -6.43 6.88 26.44
CA LEU A 41 -6.05 7.03 25.05
C LEU A 41 -4.60 7.53 24.91
N SER A 42 -3.86 6.93 23.99
CA SER A 42 -2.50 7.40 23.66
C SER A 42 -2.54 8.75 22.92
N ASN A 43 -1.45 9.51 23.00
CA ASN A 43 -1.37 10.82 22.36
C ASN A 43 -1.60 10.73 20.86
N ILE A 44 -1.04 9.72 20.19
CA ILE A 44 -1.21 9.54 18.74
C ILE A 44 -2.68 9.29 18.37
N VAL A 45 -3.40 8.48 19.14
CA VAL A 45 -4.83 8.20 18.87
C VAL A 45 -5.66 9.47 19.08
N LEU A 46 -5.36 10.27 20.10
CA LEU A 46 -6.01 11.56 20.32
C LEU A 46 -5.73 12.56 19.20
N GLU A 47 -4.48 12.66 18.74
CA GLU A 47 -4.10 13.53 17.61
C GLU A 47 -4.82 13.15 16.34
N LEU A 48 -4.88 11.86 16.00
CA LEU A 48 -5.60 11.35 14.83
C LEU A 48 -7.11 11.64 14.94
N ALA A 49 -7.71 11.41 16.10
CA ALA A 49 -9.13 11.75 16.33
C ALA A 49 -9.41 13.25 16.13
N CYS A 50 -8.47 14.11 16.54
CA CYS A 50 -8.57 15.56 16.37
C CYS A 50 -8.37 16.03 14.92
N CYS A 51 -7.91 15.18 14.00
CA CYS A 51 -7.80 15.50 12.57
C CYS A 51 -9.20 15.57 11.88
N GLY A 52 -10.18 14.81 12.40
CA GLY A 52 -11.51 14.74 11.80
C GLY A 52 -11.44 14.33 10.34
N SER A 53 -12.10 15.09 9.45
CA SER A 53 -12.09 14.84 8.01
C SER A 53 -10.93 15.49 7.25
N ASP A 54 -9.96 16.09 7.93
CA ASP A 54 -8.79 16.71 7.31
C ASP A 54 -7.74 15.63 6.98
N ILE A 55 -7.82 15.09 5.75
CA ILE A 55 -6.94 14.05 5.26
C ILE A 55 -5.47 14.49 5.26
N ASN A 56 -5.16 15.73 4.89
CA ASN A 56 -3.78 16.22 4.85
C ASN A 56 -3.17 16.29 6.25
N LYS A 57 -3.95 16.73 7.22
CA LYS A 57 -3.53 16.72 8.62
C LYS A 57 -3.34 15.32 9.13
N THR A 58 -4.26 14.40 8.83
CA THR A 58 -4.16 12.97 9.16
C THR A 58 -2.87 12.35 8.61
N ILE A 59 -2.58 12.55 7.32
CA ILE A 59 -1.34 12.08 6.68
C ILE A 59 -0.11 12.63 7.38
N SER A 60 -0.10 13.92 7.74
CA SER A 60 1.01 14.57 8.44
C SER A 60 1.27 13.95 9.82
N VAL A 61 0.21 13.70 10.59
CA VAL A 61 0.30 13.06 11.91
C VAL A 61 0.81 11.62 11.78
N LEU A 62 0.25 10.84 10.85
CA LEU A 62 0.70 9.47 10.57
C LEU A 62 2.18 9.44 10.15
N HIS A 63 2.60 10.37 9.27
CA HIS A 63 3.98 10.47 8.82
C HIS A 63 4.92 10.73 10.00
N SER A 64 4.64 11.72 10.84
CA SER A 64 5.46 12.04 12.01
C SER A 64 5.60 10.84 12.93
N PHE A 65 4.51 10.14 13.21
CA PHE A 65 4.52 8.95 14.06
C PHE A 65 5.36 7.81 13.47
N CYS A 66 5.27 7.56 12.16
CA CYS A 66 6.05 6.52 11.50
C CYS A 66 7.56 6.82 11.48
N MET A 67 7.95 8.10 11.44
CA MET A 67 9.35 8.50 11.42
C MET A 67 10.07 8.42 12.76
N GLU A 68 9.35 8.25 13.86
CA GLU A 68 9.95 8.20 15.20
C GLU A 68 10.77 6.94 15.46
N GLN A 69 10.38 5.82 14.87
CA GLN A 69 11.03 4.52 15.06
C GLN A 69 10.91 3.68 13.77
N PRO A 70 11.87 2.79 13.51
CA PRO A 70 11.76 1.84 12.41
C PRO A 70 10.59 0.87 12.61
N PHE A 71 10.03 0.39 11.53
CA PHE A 71 8.95 -0.61 11.48
C PHE A 71 9.26 -1.70 10.44
N ASP A 72 8.51 -2.81 10.48
CA ASP A 72 8.68 -3.92 9.55
C ASP A 72 7.94 -3.65 8.22
N GLU A 73 8.72 -3.29 7.20
CA GLU A 73 8.19 -3.01 5.86
C GLU A 73 7.51 -4.24 5.21
N ALA A 74 7.94 -5.46 5.54
CA ALA A 74 7.33 -6.68 5.01
C ALA A 74 5.86 -6.82 5.44
N ILE A 75 5.51 -6.39 6.64
CA ILE A 75 4.12 -6.38 7.11
C ILE A 75 3.28 -5.41 6.26
N VAL A 76 3.81 -4.22 5.97
CA VAL A 76 3.13 -3.24 5.10
C VAL A 76 2.95 -3.80 3.69
N CYS A 77 3.99 -4.39 3.11
CA CYS A 77 3.94 -5.02 1.80
C CYS A 77 2.85 -6.10 1.71
N ASN A 78 2.75 -6.95 2.74
CA ASN A 78 1.73 -7.99 2.79
C ASN A 78 0.30 -7.41 2.85
N LYS A 79 0.09 -6.33 3.59
CA LYS A 79 -1.21 -5.63 3.64
C LYS A 79 -1.58 -5.04 2.28
N VAL A 80 -0.63 -4.39 1.61
CA VAL A 80 -0.85 -3.81 0.27
C VAL A 80 -1.14 -4.89 -0.76
N ARG A 81 -0.39 -6.01 -0.74
CA ARG A 81 -0.68 -7.16 -1.61
C ARG A 81 -2.08 -7.72 -1.37
N ALA A 82 -2.48 -7.88 -0.12
CA ALA A 82 -3.81 -8.38 0.24
C ALA A 82 -4.91 -7.46 -0.29
N PHE A 83 -4.75 -6.15 -0.19
CA PHE A 83 -5.71 -5.17 -0.72
C PHE A 83 -5.89 -5.30 -2.24
N PHE A 84 -4.80 -5.27 -3.01
CA PHE A 84 -4.89 -5.36 -4.46
C PHE A 84 -5.32 -6.75 -4.95
N LYS A 85 -4.89 -7.82 -4.28
CA LYS A 85 -5.36 -9.18 -4.55
C LYS A 85 -6.87 -9.28 -4.37
N ASP A 86 -7.41 -8.77 -3.29
CA ASP A 86 -8.85 -8.75 -3.06
C ASP A 86 -9.57 -7.88 -4.09
N ALA A 87 -9.07 -6.69 -4.41
CA ALA A 87 -9.65 -5.82 -5.43
C ALA A 87 -9.68 -6.47 -6.81
N TYR A 88 -8.67 -7.25 -7.17
CA TYR A 88 -8.58 -7.99 -8.42
C TYR A 88 -9.58 -9.14 -8.48
N TYR A 89 -9.56 -10.04 -7.49
CA TYR A 89 -10.42 -11.23 -7.50
C TYR A 89 -11.90 -10.93 -7.27
N THR A 90 -12.22 -9.83 -6.62
CA THR A 90 -13.62 -9.37 -6.45
C THR A 90 -14.09 -8.45 -7.58
N ASN A 91 -13.26 -8.21 -8.59
CA ASN A 91 -13.54 -7.29 -9.70
C ASN A 91 -13.92 -5.85 -9.26
N ARG A 92 -13.41 -5.41 -8.12
CA ARG A 92 -13.59 -4.02 -7.66
C ARG A 92 -12.77 -3.04 -8.48
N MET A 93 -11.66 -3.49 -9.05
CA MET A 93 -10.77 -2.71 -9.89
C MET A 93 -10.37 -3.51 -11.12
N SER A 94 -10.29 -2.85 -12.28
CA SER A 94 -9.73 -3.44 -13.50
C SER A 94 -8.20 -3.57 -13.41
N LYS A 95 -7.59 -4.35 -14.31
CA LYS A 95 -6.12 -4.47 -14.38
C LYS A 95 -5.45 -3.12 -14.56
N GLU A 96 -6.00 -2.26 -15.41
CA GLU A 96 -5.51 -0.91 -15.68
C GLU A 96 -5.62 -0.01 -14.44
N GLU A 97 -6.75 -0.07 -13.74
CA GLU A 97 -6.94 0.68 -12.50
C GLU A 97 -5.98 0.22 -11.41
N ILE A 98 -5.78 -1.09 -11.26
CA ILE A 98 -4.82 -1.65 -10.30
C ILE A 98 -3.41 -1.19 -10.64
N SER A 99 -2.96 -1.33 -11.90
CA SER A 99 -1.60 -0.95 -12.29
C SER A 99 -1.33 0.55 -12.11
N SER A 100 -2.26 1.41 -12.49
CA SER A 100 -2.13 2.86 -12.32
C SER A 100 -2.18 3.27 -10.84
N THR A 101 -2.97 2.57 -10.03
CA THR A 101 -3.06 2.83 -8.59
C THR A 101 -1.81 2.35 -7.87
N MET A 102 -1.28 1.18 -8.24
CA MET A 102 0.01 0.68 -7.74
C MET A 102 1.15 1.64 -8.06
N TYR A 103 1.19 2.20 -9.27
CA TYR A 103 2.17 3.21 -9.65
C TYR A 103 2.11 4.44 -8.74
N ARG A 104 0.92 5.00 -8.53
CA ARG A 104 0.73 6.16 -7.62
C ARG A 104 1.12 5.83 -6.19
N LEU A 105 0.80 4.63 -5.72
CA LEU A 105 1.15 4.18 -4.37
C LEU A 105 2.67 4.07 -4.23
N ALA A 106 3.36 3.48 -5.20
CA ALA A 106 4.81 3.37 -5.22
C ALA A 106 5.49 4.74 -5.14
N LEU A 107 4.99 5.73 -5.88
CA LEU A 107 5.49 7.12 -5.80
C LEU A 107 5.33 7.74 -4.41
N ASN A 108 4.29 7.35 -3.66
CA ASN A 108 4.03 7.85 -2.31
C ASN A 108 4.89 7.17 -1.23
N VAL A 109 5.49 6.02 -1.54
CA VAL A 109 6.36 5.29 -0.61
C VAL A 109 7.78 5.84 -0.60
N GLY A 110 8.32 6.21 -1.74
CA GLY A 110 9.69 6.70 -1.82
C GLY A 110 10.14 7.17 -3.20
N ASP A 111 11.43 7.45 -3.35
CA ASP A 111 12.03 7.87 -4.61
C ASP A 111 12.10 6.69 -5.59
N PRO A 112 11.64 6.85 -6.85
CA PRO A 112 11.79 5.85 -7.88
C PRO A 112 13.22 5.32 -8.09
N GLY A 113 14.23 6.10 -7.77
CA GLY A 113 15.64 5.70 -7.85
C GLY A 113 16.05 4.61 -6.85
N ASP A 114 15.32 4.47 -5.76
CA ASP A 114 15.58 3.49 -4.70
C ASP A 114 14.78 2.18 -4.87
N PHE A 115 14.01 2.05 -5.93
CA PHE A 115 13.17 0.89 -6.22
C PHE A 115 13.99 -0.31 -6.72
N ASP A 116 14.88 -0.82 -5.90
CA ASP A 116 15.76 -1.88 -6.37
C ASP A 116 15.06 -3.21 -6.17
N ILE A 117 14.57 -4.01 -5.95
CA ILE A 117 14.16 -5.40 -5.81
C ILE A 117 12.82 -5.54 -5.02
N HIS A 118 12.25 -4.45 -4.57
CA HIS A 118 11.10 -4.45 -3.68
C HIS A 118 9.74 -4.34 -4.40
N LEU A 119 8.68 -4.69 -3.68
CA LEU A 119 7.30 -4.57 -4.15
C LEU A 119 7.00 -3.22 -4.81
N TRP A 120 7.52 -2.14 -4.24
CA TRP A 120 7.32 -0.78 -4.73
C TRP A 120 7.90 -0.57 -6.13
N GLY A 121 9.08 -1.09 -6.40
CA GLY A 121 9.68 -1.03 -7.74
C GLY A 121 8.86 -1.78 -8.77
N SER A 122 8.38 -2.95 -8.44
CA SER A 122 7.50 -3.72 -9.32
C SER A 122 6.20 -3.00 -9.63
N MET A 123 5.58 -2.37 -8.62
CA MET A 123 4.37 -1.59 -8.80
C MET A 123 4.61 -0.38 -9.71
N TYR A 124 5.78 0.24 -9.62
CA TYR A 124 6.17 1.36 -10.47
C TYR A 124 6.24 0.96 -11.94
N TYR A 125 6.96 -0.13 -12.24
CA TYR A 125 7.17 -0.57 -13.62
C TYR A 125 5.96 -1.31 -14.23
N LEU A 126 5.09 -1.87 -13.42
CA LEU A 126 3.90 -2.56 -13.90
C LEU A 126 2.99 -1.67 -14.75
N ASN A 127 2.91 -0.39 -14.43
CA ASN A 127 2.12 0.58 -15.19
C ASN A 127 2.66 0.77 -16.62
N ASP A 128 3.97 0.82 -16.78
CA ASP A 128 4.60 0.91 -18.10
C ASP A 128 4.34 -0.34 -18.92
N TYR A 129 4.44 -1.51 -18.30
CA TYR A 129 4.11 -2.77 -18.95
C TYR A 129 2.66 -2.82 -19.42
N CYS A 130 1.71 -2.45 -18.59
CA CYS A 130 0.31 -2.40 -18.97
C CYS A 130 0.06 -1.43 -20.12
N SER A 131 0.76 -0.31 -20.17
CA SER A 131 0.70 0.65 -21.26
C SER A 131 1.22 0.04 -22.56
N LEU A 132 2.37 -0.63 -22.54
CA LEU A 132 2.94 -1.31 -23.70
C LEU A 132 2.03 -2.45 -24.23
N ALA A 133 1.41 -3.18 -23.32
CA ALA A 133 0.43 -4.21 -23.69
C ALA A 133 -0.82 -3.62 -24.34
N LYS A 134 -1.31 -2.50 -23.81
CA LYS A 134 -2.47 -1.77 -24.37
C LYS A 134 -2.18 -1.21 -25.74
N ASP A 135 -0.94 -0.76 -25.98
CA ASP A 135 -0.49 -0.27 -27.29
C ASP A 135 -0.14 -1.40 -28.27
N GLY A 136 -0.30 -2.65 -27.88
CA GLY A 136 -0.04 -3.83 -28.72
C GLY A 136 1.44 -4.12 -28.96
N ILE A 137 2.35 -3.52 -28.19
CA ILE A 137 3.80 -3.70 -28.30
C ILE A 137 4.22 -5.03 -27.69
N ILE A 138 3.55 -5.45 -26.61
CA ILE A 138 3.74 -6.74 -25.95
C ILE A 138 2.40 -7.46 -25.80
N PRO A 139 2.37 -8.82 -25.82
CA PRO A 139 1.12 -9.56 -25.72
C PRO A 139 0.57 -9.57 -24.30
N TRP A 140 -0.72 -9.25 -24.15
CA TRP A 140 -1.47 -9.38 -22.91
C TRP A 140 -1.53 -10.82 -22.36
N GLU A 141 -1.49 -11.78 -23.28
CA GLU A 141 -1.70 -13.20 -23.01
C GLU A 141 -0.62 -13.82 -22.13
N ASN A 142 0.56 -13.21 -22.10
CA ASN A 142 1.69 -13.67 -21.28
C ASN A 142 1.69 -13.06 -19.87
N PHE A 143 0.70 -12.23 -19.53
CA PHE A 143 0.63 -11.54 -18.27
C PHE A 143 -0.42 -12.17 -17.37
N ASP A 144 -0.02 -13.15 -16.56
CA ASP A 144 -0.82 -13.60 -15.43
C ASP A 144 -0.60 -12.68 -14.24
N PHE A 145 -1.46 -11.68 -14.18
CA PHE A 145 -1.44 -10.67 -13.12
C PHE A 145 -1.59 -11.29 -11.72
N ALA A 146 -2.29 -12.42 -11.63
CA ALA A 146 -2.62 -13.01 -10.34
C ALA A 146 -1.44 -13.73 -9.70
N GLU A 147 -0.73 -14.59 -10.44
CA GLU A 147 0.34 -15.40 -9.84
C GLU A 147 1.58 -14.56 -9.55
N GLU A 148 1.90 -13.60 -10.38
CA GLU A 148 3.21 -12.94 -10.35
C GLU A 148 3.28 -11.70 -9.50
N VAL A 149 2.19 -10.97 -9.39
CA VAL A 149 2.12 -9.80 -8.47
C VAL A 149 1.90 -10.25 -7.03
N TRP A 150 1.19 -11.38 -6.83
CA TRP A 150 0.71 -11.75 -5.51
C TRP A 150 1.54 -12.80 -4.77
N GLU A 151 2.19 -13.72 -5.48
CA GLU A 151 2.76 -14.91 -4.87
C GLU A 151 4.29 -14.96 -4.84
N GLN A 152 4.98 -14.15 -5.62
CA GLN A 152 6.43 -14.18 -5.70
C GLN A 152 7.09 -12.89 -5.24
N GLU A 153 8.23 -13.05 -4.60
CA GLU A 153 9.14 -11.94 -4.38
C GLU A 153 9.48 -11.30 -5.72
N THR A 154 9.50 -10.02 -5.74
CA THR A 154 9.56 -9.04 -6.82
C THR A 154 10.52 -9.33 -7.99
N ILE A 155 11.48 -10.23 -7.80
CA ILE A 155 12.50 -10.59 -8.80
C ILE A 155 11.89 -11.24 -10.05
N HIS A 156 10.76 -11.93 -9.92
CA HIS A 156 10.14 -12.65 -11.04
C HIS A 156 9.36 -11.75 -12.00
N ILE A 157 8.83 -10.64 -11.57
CA ILE A 157 8.12 -9.72 -12.48
C ILE A 157 9.09 -9.21 -13.56
N PHE A 158 10.33 -8.90 -13.17
CA PHE A 158 11.36 -8.47 -14.14
C PHE A 158 11.88 -9.59 -15.05
N SER A 159 11.97 -10.82 -14.56
CA SER A 159 12.45 -11.94 -15.38
C SER A 159 11.49 -12.29 -16.52
N LEU A 160 10.20 -12.02 -16.36
CA LEU A 160 9.20 -12.20 -17.41
C LEU A 160 9.29 -11.15 -18.51
N PHE A 161 9.76 -9.96 -18.21
CA PHE A 161 9.98 -8.89 -19.19
C PHE A 161 11.28 -9.06 -19.95
N CYS A 162 12.21 -9.86 -19.46
CA CYS A 162 13.56 -10.02 -20.01
C CYS A 162 13.80 -11.37 -20.68
N THR A 163 12.85 -12.30 -20.68
CA THR A 163 12.98 -13.56 -21.38
C THR A 163 12.23 -13.54 -22.70
N GLU A 164 12.96 -13.25 -23.78
CA GLU A 164 12.64 -13.86 -25.06
C GLU A 164 12.98 -15.35 -25.04
#